data_a279b17b7eaccebb48811a24b4eb9fe1
#
_entry.id   a279b17b7eaccebb48811a24b4eb9fe1
#
_cell.length_a   1.000
_cell.length_b   1.000
_cell.length_c   1.000
_cell.angle_alpha   90.00
_cell.angle_beta   90.00
_cell.angle_gamma   90.00
#
_symmetry.space_group_name_H-M   'P 1'
#
loop_
_entity.id
_entity.type
_entity.pdbx_description
1 polymer ?
#
loop_
_entity_poly.entity_id
_entity_poly.type
_entity_poly.pdbx_seq_one_letter_code
_entity_poly.pdbx_strand_id
1 'polypeptide(L)'
;MLSLAAAGCKSDDPEKNIDDIIDIGPGTTTEHPAEYYAGGVLGTTSVVNAYAYQQPTQAIEQAGMGMEFQNGETLFERDYNENKDGAFTGLGPLAVRPGCLYCHPNYGHGKRQTRYRASDMGNGYLLVIYDKKTEAYVMSVAGMPQTMATKPFKAPVDESGISPIEWKTYVDEWGNKFPDGETYELIYPEVSISADAFYAPVVVKRDGQMVTIPADQVAEEIGVKLESTIGIYGTGLTDAI
;
A
#
# COMPACT_ATOMS: atom_id res chain seq x y z
N MET A 1 -4.39 13.46 28.06
CA MET A 1 -4.01 12.14 27.53
C MET A 1 -5.24 11.51 26.92
N LEU A 2 -5.42 11.63 25.60
CA LEU A 2 -6.46 10.89 24.88
C LEU A 2 -5.80 9.64 24.29
N SER A 3 -6.15 8.50 24.83
CA SER A 3 -5.80 7.20 24.28
C SER A 3 -6.63 6.98 23.02
N LEU A 4 -6.01 7.01 21.83
CA LEU A 4 -6.63 6.46 20.64
C LEU A 4 -6.60 4.94 20.78
N ALA A 5 -7.73 4.36 21.12
CA ALA A 5 -7.95 2.94 20.94
C ALA A 5 -8.03 2.66 19.44
N ALA A 6 -7.06 1.93 18.90
CA ALA A 6 -7.17 1.32 17.59
C ALA A 6 -8.34 0.31 17.67
N ALA A 7 -9.47 0.66 17.05
CA ALA A 7 -10.56 -0.28 16.82
C ALA A 7 -10.11 -1.21 15.68
N GLY A 8 -9.44 -2.30 16.04
CA GLY A 8 -9.32 -3.44 15.15
C GLY A 8 -10.74 -3.92 14.80
N CYS A 9 -11.00 -4.25 13.56
CA CYS A 9 -12.23 -4.91 13.15
C CYS A 9 -12.30 -6.25 13.90
N LYS A 10 -12.99 -6.26 15.04
CA LYS A 10 -13.46 -7.51 15.62
C LYS A 10 -14.61 -7.98 14.75
N SER A 11 -14.52 -9.21 14.25
CA SER A 11 -15.72 -9.84 13.69
C SER A 11 -16.76 -9.88 14.81
N ASP A 12 -17.95 -9.36 14.53
CA ASP A 12 -19.07 -9.37 15.48
C ASP A 12 -19.70 -10.76 15.61
N ASP A 13 -19.02 -11.82 15.18
CA ASP A 13 -19.45 -13.19 15.39
C ASP A 13 -18.80 -13.76 16.67
N PRO A 14 -19.51 -13.81 17.81
CA PRO A 14 -18.93 -14.20 19.09
C PRO A 14 -18.60 -15.70 19.20
N GLU A 15 -18.87 -16.50 18.16
CA GLU A 15 -18.77 -17.96 18.25
C GLU A 15 -17.59 -18.57 17.48
N LYS A 16 -16.82 -17.80 16.71
CA LYS A 16 -15.67 -18.36 15.97
C LYS A 16 -14.42 -17.53 16.17
N ASN A 17 -13.57 -17.96 17.07
CA ASN A 17 -12.20 -17.51 17.08
C ASN A 17 -11.50 -18.15 15.87
N ILE A 18 -11.00 -17.33 14.92
CA ILE A 18 -10.27 -17.82 13.75
C ILE A 18 -9.08 -18.68 14.15
N ASP A 19 -8.40 -18.35 15.24
CA ASP A 19 -7.28 -19.10 15.78
C ASP A 19 -7.65 -20.54 16.24
N ASP A 20 -8.92 -20.77 16.58
CA ASP A 20 -9.43 -22.10 16.95
C ASP A 20 -9.84 -22.93 15.74
N ILE A 21 -9.98 -22.33 14.55
CA ILE A 21 -10.51 -22.97 13.35
C ILE A 21 -9.39 -23.30 12.35
N ILE A 22 -8.36 -22.46 12.27
CA ILE A 22 -7.30 -22.58 11.28
C ILE A 22 -6.03 -23.14 11.94
N ASP A 23 -5.82 -24.44 11.81
CA ASP A 23 -4.51 -25.05 12.09
C ASP A 23 -3.66 -24.99 10.82
N ILE A 24 -2.72 -24.03 10.78
CA ILE A 24 -1.80 -23.87 9.65
C ILE A 24 -0.70 -24.94 9.63
N GLY A 25 -0.69 -25.83 10.63
CA GLY A 25 0.27 -26.93 10.71
C GLY A 25 1.69 -26.50 11.12
N PRO A 26 2.60 -27.45 11.27
CA PRO A 26 3.98 -27.17 11.61
C PRO A 26 4.71 -26.44 10.49
N GLY A 27 5.64 -25.56 10.85
CA GLY A 27 6.45 -24.78 9.91
C GLY A 27 7.59 -25.55 9.23
N THR A 28 7.61 -26.90 9.27
CA THR A 28 8.69 -27.70 8.66
C THR A 28 8.19 -28.92 7.94
N THR A 29 8.82 -29.24 6.81
CA THR A 29 8.70 -30.53 6.13
C THR A 29 10.08 -31.12 5.85
N THR A 30 10.14 -32.36 5.37
CA THR A 30 11.40 -32.97 4.92
C THR A 30 11.98 -32.37 3.65
N GLU A 31 11.18 -31.59 2.90
CA GLU A 31 11.55 -31.02 1.60
C GLU A 31 12.18 -29.64 1.71
N HIS A 32 11.74 -28.84 2.71
CA HIS A 32 12.15 -27.44 2.84
C HIS A 32 12.45 -27.09 4.31
N PRO A 33 13.36 -26.13 4.55
CA PRO A 33 13.64 -25.65 5.90
C PRO A 33 12.48 -24.86 6.50
N ALA A 34 12.50 -24.64 7.80
CA ALA A 34 11.42 -23.99 8.56
C ALA A 34 11.09 -22.58 8.02
N GLU A 35 12.09 -21.84 7.56
CA GLU A 35 11.95 -20.49 7.04
C GLU A 35 11.05 -20.42 5.78
N TYR A 36 11.00 -21.50 5.03
CA TYR A 36 10.15 -21.58 3.83
C TYR A 36 8.66 -21.59 4.20
N TYR A 37 8.33 -22.08 5.39
CA TYR A 37 6.96 -22.21 5.87
C TYR A 37 6.65 -21.24 7.02
N ALA A 38 7.06 -19.98 6.90
CA ALA A 38 6.82 -18.98 7.93
C ALA A 38 5.34 -18.81 8.30
N GLY A 39 4.42 -19.05 7.33
CA GLY A 39 2.97 -19.10 7.55
C GLY A 39 2.42 -20.49 7.90
N GLY A 40 3.28 -21.48 8.22
CA GLY A 40 2.90 -22.88 8.36
C GLY A 40 2.73 -23.61 7.03
N VAL A 41 2.75 -24.93 7.04
CA VAL A 41 2.64 -25.76 5.83
C VAL A 41 1.29 -25.50 5.12
N LEU A 42 0.21 -25.48 5.87
CA LEU A 42 -1.14 -25.26 5.32
C LEU A 42 -1.39 -23.78 4.94
N GLY A 43 -0.61 -22.84 5.46
CA GLY A 43 -0.66 -21.42 5.10
C GLY A 43 0.22 -21.06 3.91
N THR A 44 0.97 -22.01 3.36
CA THR A 44 1.89 -21.81 2.23
C THR A 44 1.29 -22.38 0.95
N THR A 45 1.27 -21.59 -0.12
CA THR A 45 0.84 -22.08 -1.44
C THR A 45 1.99 -22.68 -2.21
N SER A 46 1.74 -23.79 -2.92
CA SER A 46 2.67 -24.38 -3.87
C SER A 46 2.54 -23.80 -5.29
N VAL A 47 1.63 -22.87 -5.50
CA VAL A 47 1.41 -22.22 -6.79
C VAL A 47 2.54 -21.22 -7.06
N VAL A 48 3.36 -21.48 -8.09
CA VAL A 48 4.52 -20.65 -8.46
C VAL A 48 4.25 -19.96 -9.80
N ASN A 49 3.28 -19.03 -9.80
CA ASN A 49 2.96 -18.24 -10.98
C ASN A 49 2.31 -16.91 -10.58
N ALA A 50 1.87 -16.11 -11.57
CA ALA A 50 1.25 -14.80 -11.35
C ALA A 50 -0.05 -14.82 -10.51
N TYR A 51 -0.65 -15.99 -10.31
CA TYR A 51 -1.89 -16.14 -9.56
C TYR A 51 -1.67 -16.70 -8.14
N ALA A 52 -0.41 -16.81 -7.69
CA ALA A 52 -0.09 -17.36 -6.37
C ALA A 52 -0.83 -16.66 -5.22
N TYR A 53 -0.94 -15.35 -5.29
CA TYR A 53 -1.57 -14.53 -4.26
C TYR A 53 -3.11 -14.46 -4.37
N GLN A 54 -3.69 -15.07 -5.40
CA GLN A 54 -5.15 -15.12 -5.61
C GLN A 54 -5.77 -16.43 -5.11
N GLN A 55 -4.95 -17.35 -4.62
CA GLN A 55 -5.43 -18.65 -4.21
C GLN A 55 -5.71 -18.67 -2.71
N PRO A 56 -6.82 -19.28 -2.28
CA PRO A 56 -6.99 -19.60 -0.87
C PRO A 56 -5.87 -20.57 -0.45
N THR A 57 -5.40 -20.43 0.77
CA THR A 57 -4.47 -21.41 1.33
C THR A 57 -5.23 -22.69 1.68
N GLN A 58 -4.50 -23.81 1.82
CA GLN A 58 -5.09 -25.07 2.22
C GLN A 58 -5.79 -24.98 3.58
N ALA A 59 -5.28 -24.13 4.50
CA ALA A 59 -5.92 -23.87 5.77
C ALA A 59 -7.33 -23.27 5.62
N ILE A 60 -7.51 -22.30 4.72
CA ILE A 60 -8.80 -21.68 4.42
C ILE A 60 -9.78 -22.71 3.85
N GLU A 61 -9.32 -23.57 2.95
CA GLU A 61 -10.15 -24.63 2.37
C GLU A 61 -10.60 -25.65 3.42
N GLN A 62 -9.68 -26.11 4.29
CA GLN A 62 -9.98 -27.05 5.36
C GLN A 62 -10.92 -26.47 6.43
N ALA A 63 -10.82 -25.16 6.69
CA ALA A 63 -11.71 -24.44 7.60
C ALA A 63 -13.11 -24.20 7.02
N GLY A 64 -13.33 -24.51 5.73
CA GLY A 64 -14.59 -24.25 5.04
C GLY A 64 -14.89 -22.77 4.81
N MET A 65 -13.89 -21.92 4.82
CA MET A 65 -13.99 -20.44 4.70
C MET A 65 -13.91 -19.94 3.25
N GLY A 66 -14.21 -20.78 2.28
CA GLY A 66 -14.12 -20.42 0.87
C GLY A 66 -15.08 -19.28 0.46
N MET A 67 -16.26 -19.17 1.10
CA MET A 67 -17.19 -18.07 0.82
C MET A 67 -16.69 -16.74 1.38
N GLU A 68 -16.14 -16.73 2.57
CA GLU A 68 -15.53 -15.56 3.20
C GLU A 68 -14.33 -15.06 2.37
N PHE A 69 -13.51 -15.98 1.88
CA PHE A 69 -12.41 -15.66 0.97
C PHE A 69 -12.92 -14.98 -0.31
N GLN A 70 -13.92 -15.55 -1.00
CA GLN A 70 -14.49 -14.96 -2.21
C GLN A 70 -15.16 -13.60 -1.96
N ASN A 71 -15.82 -13.43 -0.82
CA ASN A 71 -16.39 -12.14 -0.42
C ASN A 71 -15.27 -11.10 -0.21
N GLY A 72 -14.17 -11.49 0.45
CA GLY A 72 -13.00 -10.65 0.64
C GLY A 72 -12.36 -10.26 -0.69
N GLU A 73 -12.19 -11.21 -1.61
CA GLU A 73 -11.70 -10.98 -2.97
C GLU A 73 -12.58 -9.97 -3.72
N THR A 74 -13.90 -10.16 -3.69
CA THR A 74 -14.86 -9.24 -4.31
C THR A 74 -14.72 -7.80 -3.77
N LEU A 75 -14.52 -7.64 -2.47
CA LEU A 75 -14.32 -6.33 -1.86
C LEU A 75 -12.95 -5.73 -2.22
N PHE A 76 -11.91 -6.55 -2.28
CA PHE A 76 -10.57 -6.12 -2.63
C PHE A 76 -10.46 -5.67 -4.09
N GLU A 77 -11.14 -6.36 -5.00
CA GLU A 77 -11.15 -6.06 -6.44
C GLU A 77 -12.06 -4.89 -6.82
N ARG A 78 -12.91 -4.46 -5.91
CA ARG A 78 -13.93 -3.46 -6.20
C ARG A 78 -13.31 -2.10 -6.52
N ASP A 79 -13.85 -1.44 -7.56
CA ASP A 79 -13.66 -0.02 -7.81
C ASP A 79 -14.70 0.80 -7.01
N TYR A 80 -14.22 1.53 -6.01
CA TYR A 80 -15.05 2.34 -5.14
C TYR A 80 -15.38 3.73 -5.69
N ASN A 81 -14.83 4.13 -6.84
CA ASN A 81 -15.22 5.36 -7.55
C ASN A 81 -16.55 5.20 -8.28
N GLU A 82 -16.94 3.99 -8.63
CA GLU A 82 -18.21 3.74 -9.26
C GLU A 82 -19.31 3.93 -8.22
N ASN A 83 -20.08 5.01 -8.41
CA ASN A 83 -21.22 5.32 -7.54
C ASN A 83 -22.35 4.33 -7.84
N LYS A 84 -22.26 3.14 -7.27
CA LYS A 84 -23.29 2.13 -7.35
C LYS A 84 -24.06 2.11 -6.03
N ASP A 85 -25.38 2.08 -6.12
CA ASP A 85 -26.25 1.96 -4.95
C ASP A 85 -25.90 0.71 -4.14
N GLY A 86 -25.63 0.87 -2.84
CA GLY A 86 -25.32 -0.24 -1.96
C GLY A 86 -24.46 0.12 -0.75
N ALA A 87 -24.31 -0.81 0.18
CA ALA A 87 -23.70 -0.60 1.49
C ALA A 87 -22.21 -0.30 1.49
N PHE A 88 -21.46 -0.35 0.46
CA PHE A 88 -20.03 -0.09 0.40
C PHE A 88 -19.69 0.78 -0.81
N THR A 89 -20.48 1.82 -1.06
CA THR A 89 -20.31 2.69 -2.21
C THR A 89 -19.56 3.96 -1.86
N GLY A 90 -18.54 4.25 -2.67
CA GLY A 90 -17.88 5.54 -2.72
C GLY A 90 -16.80 5.75 -1.67
N LEU A 91 -15.71 6.34 -2.11
CA LEU A 91 -14.58 6.79 -1.28
C LEU A 91 -14.78 8.22 -0.76
N GLY A 92 -15.98 8.80 -0.98
CA GLY A 92 -16.21 10.21 -0.74
C GLY A 92 -15.69 11.08 -1.90
N PRO A 93 -15.64 12.43 -1.68
CA PRO A 93 -15.31 13.36 -2.75
C PRO A 93 -13.84 13.37 -3.16
N LEU A 94 -12.95 12.91 -2.30
CA LEU A 94 -11.49 12.88 -2.52
C LEU A 94 -10.94 11.50 -2.22
N ALA A 95 -10.01 11.02 -3.03
CA ALA A 95 -9.38 9.72 -2.86
C ALA A 95 -7.91 9.73 -3.29
N VAL A 96 -7.12 8.82 -2.71
CA VAL A 96 -5.75 8.51 -3.15
C VAL A 96 -5.80 7.56 -4.34
N ARG A 97 -6.65 6.53 -4.25
CA ARG A 97 -6.84 5.48 -5.27
C ARG A 97 -8.29 5.00 -5.30
N PRO A 98 -8.77 4.46 -6.42
CA PRO A 98 -10.14 3.95 -6.52
C PRO A 98 -10.41 2.67 -5.73
N GLY A 99 -9.40 1.86 -5.46
CA GLY A 99 -9.55 0.57 -4.79
C GLY A 99 -8.20 -0.08 -4.48
N CYS A 100 -8.25 -1.25 -3.83
CA CYS A 100 -7.05 -1.93 -3.33
C CYS A 100 -6.12 -2.41 -4.47
N LEU A 101 -6.66 -2.94 -5.56
CA LEU A 101 -5.89 -3.42 -6.71
C LEU A 101 -5.07 -2.33 -7.41
N TYR A 102 -5.42 -1.06 -7.24
CA TYR A 102 -4.65 0.04 -7.81
C TYR A 102 -3.29 0.20 -7.16
N CYS A 103 -3.18 -0.17 -5.88
CA CYS A 103 -1.92 -0.20 -5.13
C CYS A 103 -1.30 -1.61 -5.07
N HIS A 104 -2.13 -2.65 -5.05
CA HIS A 104 -1.73 -4.04 -4.89
C HIS A 104 -2.15 -4.89 -6.11
N PRO A 105 -1.62 -4.62 -7.31
CA PRO A 105 -2.00 -5.35 -8.50
C PRO A 105 -1.67 -6.84 -8.35
N ASN A 106 -2.61 -7.70 -8.74
CA ASN A 106 -2.54 -9.14 -8.54
C ASN A 106 -2.26 -9.55 -7.08
N TYR A 107 -2.75 -8.74 -6.11
CA TYR A 107 -2.57 -8.94 -4.66
C TYR A 107 -1.13 -8.81 -4.16
N GLY A 108 -0.23 -8.33 -4.99
CA GLY A 108 1.19 -8.20 -4.72
C GLY A 108 1.71 -6.77 -4.89
N HIS A 109 2.81 -6.65 -5.59
CA HIS A 109 3.48 -5.38 -5.90
C HIS A 109 3.23 -4.92 -7.33
N GLY A 110 3.24 -3.61 -7.55
CA GLY A 110 3.21 -3.02 -8.88
C GLY A 110 4.49 -3.26 -9.66
N LYS A 111 4.37 -3.22 -10.98
CA LYS A 111 5.52 -3.21 -11.89
C LYS A 111 6.05 -1.79 -12.04
N ARG A 112 7.32 -1.67 -12.46
CA ARG A 112 7.91 -0.38 -12.85
C ARG A 112 7.03 0.32 -13.87
N GLN A 113 6.76 1.59 -13.64
CA GLN A 113 5.95 2.45 -14.48
C GLN A 113 6.80 3.60 -15.02
N THR A 114 6.34 4.23 -16.09
CA THR A 114 6.97 5.42 -16.67
C THR A 114 6.27 6.71 -16.29
N ARG A 115 5.12 6.61 -15.64
CA ARG A 115 4.34 7.75 -15.13
C ARG A 115 3.52 7.34 -13.91
N TYR A 116 3.21 8.30 -13.06
CA TYR A 116 2.24 8.15 -11.99
C TYR A 116 0.84 8.56 -12.46
N ARG A 117 -0.16 7.72 -12.21
CA ARG A 117 -1.57 8.05 -12.30
C ARG A 117 -2.35 7.26 -11.28
N ALA A 118 -3.15 7.96 -10.47
CA ALA A 118 -3.97 7.33 -9.45
C ALA A 118 -5.02 6.38 -10.01
N SER A 119 -5.51 6.65 -11.22
CA SER A 119 -6.49 5.82 -11.93
C SER A 119 -5.90 4.65 -12.71
N ASP A 120 -4.57 4.53 -12.81
CA ASP A 120 -3.95 3.41 -13.53
C ASP A 120 -3.86 2.19 -12.61
N MET A 121 -4.68 1.18 -12.89
CA MET A 121 -4.60 -0.11 -12.21
C MET A 121 -3.24 -0.77 -12.46
N GLY A 122 -2.65 -1.33 -11.43
CA GLY A 122 -1.34 -1.98 -11.53
C GLY A 122 -0.14 -1.06 -11.40
N ASN A 123 -0.35 0.24 -11.16
CA ASN A 123 0.76 1.17 -10.90
C ASN A 123 1.57 0.74 -9.67
N GLY A 124 0.92 0.38 -8.56
CA GLY A 124 1.57 -0.15 -7.36
C GLY A 124 2.49 0.82 -6.61
N TYR A 125 2.48 2.10 -6.98
CA TYR A 125 3.25 3.14 -6.30
C TYR A 125 2.34 4.15 -5.65
N LEU A 126 2.73 4.63 -4.47
CA LEU A 126 2.10 5.73 -3.75
C LEU A 126 2.87 7.00 -4.04
N LEU A 127 2.15 8.07 -4.38
CA LEU A 127 2.72 9.40 -4.35
C LEU A 127 2.83 9.82 -2.88
N VAL A 128 4.01 10.19 -2.46
CA VAL A 128 4.29 10.62 -1.09
C VAL A 128 4.86 12.03 -1.12
N ILE A 129 4.37 12.88 -0.24
CA ILE A 129 4.88 14.22 -0.04
C ILE A 129 5.50 14.37 1.36
N TYR A 130 6.62 15.06 1.43
CA TYR A 130 7.40 15.24 2.65
C TYR A 130 7.94 16.67 2.77
N ASP A 131 8.14 17.12 3.98
CA ASP A 131 8.80 18.38 4.28
C ASP A 131 10.31 18.29 3.95
N LYS A 132 10.80 19.08 3.01
CA LYS A 132 12.23 19.09 2.62
C LYS A 132 13.18 19.48 3.76
N LYS A 133 12.69 20.18 4.80
CA LYS A 133 13.53 20.62 5.93
C LYS A 133 13.69 19.54 7.00
N THR A 134 12.67 18.73 7.22
CA THR A 134 12.64 17.74 8.30
C THR A 134 12.63 16.31 7.78
N GLU A 135 12.46 16.11 6.47
CA GLU A 135 12.26 14.82 5.78
C GLU A 135 11.04 14.03 6.28
N ALA A 136 10.23 14.64 7.14
CA ALA A 136 9.04 14.01 7.68
C ALA A 136 7.87 14.08 6.69
N TYR A 137 7.01 13.07 6.72
CA TYR A 137 5.77 13.08 5.93
C TYR A 137 4.86 14.24 6.30
N VAL A 138 4.17 14.79 5.30
CA VAL A 138 3.16 15.83 5.52
C VAL A 138 2.01 15.24 6.32
N MET A 139 1.84 15.69 7.57
CA MET A 139 0.93 15.09 8.54
C MET A 139 -0.55 15.17 8.15
N SER A 140 -0.98 16.27 7.52
CA SER A 140 -2.39 16.49 7.16
C SER A 140 -2.96 15.44 6.20
N VAL A 141 -2.08 14.72 5.50
CA VAL A 141 -2.46 13.67 4.53
C VAL A 141 -1.73 12.34 4.80
N ALA A 142 -1.13 12.19 5.98
CA ALA A 142 -0.28 11.03 6.31
C ALA A 142 0.77 10.72 5.21
N GLY A 143 1.31 11.74 4.57
CA GLY A 143 2.23 11.62 3.45
C GLY A 143 1.60 11.37 2.09
N MET A 144 0.34 10.91 2.02
CA MET A 144 -0.31 10.51 0.76
C MET A 144 -1.41 11.50 0.36
N PRO A 145 -1.11 12.50 -0.50
CA PRO A 145 -2.11 13.46 -0.94
C PRO A 145 -3.15 12.80 -1.85
N GLN A 146 -4.40 13.22 -1.72
CA GLN A 146 -5.43 12.84 -2.65
C GLN A 146 -5.17 13.52 -4.00
N THR A 147 -5.09 12.73 -5.06
CA THR A 147 -4.94 13.20 -6.43
C THR A 147 -6.19 12.96 -7.26
N MET A 148 -7.21 12.33 -6.69
CA MET A 148 -8.50 12.07 -7.31
C MET A 148 -9.62 12.84 -6.61
N ALA A 149 -10.58 13.30 -7.40
CA ALA A 149 -11.79 13.92 -6.90
C ALA A 149 -12.99 13.58 -7.76
N THR A 150 -14.17 13.45 -7.15
CA THR A 150 -15.45 13.38 -7.85
C THR A 150 -16.00 14.79 -8.07
N LYS A 151 -16.57 15.05 -9.27
CA LYS A 151 -17.19 16.35 -9.55
C LYS A 151 -18.32 16.65 -8.56
N PRO A 152 -18.45 17.89 -8.07
CA PRO A 152 -17.76 19.13 -8.49
C PRO A 152 -16.44 19.43 -7.75
N PHE A 153 -15.94 18.51 -6.93
CA PHE A 153 -14.75 18.71 -6.13
C PHE A 153 -13.47 18.68 -6.95
N LYS A 154 -12.42 19.31 -6.46
CA LYS A 154 -11.08 19.33 -7.02
C LYS A 154 -10.11 18.68 -6.05
N ALA A 155 -9.23 17.84 -6.55
CA ALA A 155 -8.20 17.21 -5.73
C ALA A 155 -7.21 18.25 -5.20
N PRO A 156 -6.64 18.08 -4.01
CA PRO A 156 -5.61 18.98 -3.48
C PRO A 156 -4.35 19.05 -4.33
N VAL A 157 -4.04 17.97 -5.04
CA VAL A 157 -2.89 17.86 -5.94
C VAL A 157 -3.36 17.38 -7.31
N ASP A 158 -2.89 18.08 -8.36
CA ASP A 158 -3.12 17.68 -9.74
C ASP A 158 -2.03 16.71 -10.20
N GLU A 159 -2.39 15.45 -10.43
CA GLU A 159 -1.41 14.45 -10.87
C GLU A 159 -0.82 14.72 -12.26
N SER A 160 -1.46 15.57 -13.07
CA SER A 160 -0.94 15.96 -14.39
C SER A 160 0.32 16.81 -14.30
N GLY A 161 0.55 17.45 -13.15
CA GLY A 161 1.77 18.19 -12.86
C GLY A 161 2.94 17.33 -12.40
N ILE A 162 2.76 16.01 -12.27
CA ILE A 162 3.84 15.08 -11.90
C ILE A 162 4.63 14.72 -13.17
N SER A 163 5.96 14.82 -13.10
CA SER A 163 6.85 14.47 -14.20
C SER A 163 6.75 12.97 -14.56
N PRO A 164 7.21 12.56 -15.75
CA PRO A 164 7.51 11.16 -16.02
C PRO A 164 8.45 10.59 -14.96
N ILE A 165 8.32 9.29 -14.68
CA ILE A 165 9.18 8.59 -13.72
C ILE A 165 10.50 8.28 -14.39
N GLU A 166 11.59 8.75 -13.80
CA GLU A 166 12.95 8.37 -14.18
C GLU A 166 13.50 7.34 -13.20
N TRP A 167 13.93 6.20 -13.73
CA TRP A 167 14.55 5.15 -12.91
C TRP A 167 16.04 5.39 -12.83
N LYS A 168 16.53 5.64 -11.62
CA LYS A 168 17.96 5.88 -11.33
C LYS A 168 18.54 4.67 -10.62
N THR A 169 19.82 4.39 -10.86
CA THR A 169 20.59 3.39 -10.11
C THR A 169 21.32 4.05 -8.95
N TYR A 170 21.57 3.29 -7.89
CA TYR A 170 22.43 3.74 -6.79
C TYR A 170 23.27 2.59 -6.25
N VAL A 171 24.31 2.97 -5.53
CA VAL A 171 25.21 2.04 -4.86
C VAL A 171 25.03 2.21 -3.36
N ASP A 172 24.76 1.11 -2.66
CA ASP A 172 24.61 1.09 -1.22
C ASP A 172 25.97 1.04 -0.48
N GLU A 173 25.90 0.98 0.85
CA GLU A 173 27.11 0.93 1.69
C GLU A 173 27.94 -0.35 1.53
N TRP A 174 27.35 -1.43 0.96
CA TRP A 174 28.04 -2.69 0.66
C TRP A 174 28.56 -2.78 -0.79
N GLY A 175 28.41 -1.70 -1.57
CA GLY A 175 28.86 -1.64 -2.96
C GLY A 175 28.06 -2.54 -3.90
N ASN A 176 26.79 -2.79 -3.58
CA ASN A 176 25.87 -3.65 -4.32
C ASN A 176 26.37 -5.10 -4.44
N LYS A 177 26.92 -5.63 -3.35
CA LYS A 177 27.43 -7.02 -3.28
C LYS A 177 26.91 -7.74 -2.06
N PHE A 178 26.53 -9.00 -2.28
CA PHE A 178 26.26 -9.93 -1.18
C PHE A 178 27.56 -10.46 -0.56
N PRO A 179 27.52 -11.03 0.66
CA PRO A 179 28.71 -11.59 1.32
C PRO A 179 29.40 -12.72 0.53
N ASP A 180 28.65 -13.46 -0.31
CA ASP A 180 29.18 -14.51 -1.20
C ASP A 180 29.82 -13.96 -2.47
N GLY A 181 29.76 -12.65 -2.70
CA GLY A 181 30.34 -11.95 -3.84
C GLY A 181 29.41 -11.78 -5.04
N GLU A 182 28.19 -12.30 -5.01
CA GLU A 182 27.17 -11.98 -6.02
C GLU A 182 26.83 -10.49 -5.99
N THR A 183 26.52 -9.94 -7.15
CA THR A 183 26.17 -8.51 -7.28
C THR A 183 24.68 -8.33 -7.57
N TYR A 184 24.14 -7.21 -7.11
CA TYR A 184 22.76 -6.81 -7.38
C TYR A 184 22.69 -5.36 -7.86
N GLU A 185 21.61 -5.00 -8.53
CA GLU A 185 21.33 -3.64 -8.97
C GLU A 185 20.22 -3.05 -8.12
N LEU A 186 20.47 -1.86 -7.57
CA LEU A 186 19.47 -1.09 -6.84
C LEU A 186 19.01 0.09 -7.69
N ILE A 187 17.70 0.29 -7.73
CA ILE A 187 17.08 1.37 -8.48
C ILE A 187 16.04 2.07 -7.61
N TYR A 188 15.77 3.32 -7.91
CA TYR A 188 14.67 4.09 -7.32
C TYR A 188 13.97 4.95 -8.37
N PRO A 189 12.66 5.24 -8.19
CA PRO A 189 11.92 6.15 -9.05
C PRO A 189 12.18 7.60 -8.63
N GLU A 190 12.54 8.45 -9.57
CA GLU A 190 12.67 9.89 -9.38
C GLU A 190 11.54 10.61 -10.09
N VAL A 191 10.86 11.49 -9.39
CA VAL A 191 9.77 12.33 -9.89
C VAL A 191 9.88 13.74 -9.35
N SER A 192 9.32 14.70 -10.09
CA SER A 192 9.10 16.06 -9.63
C SER A 192 7.64 16.45 -9.83
N ILE A 193 7.22 17.53 -9.20
CA ILE A 193 5.87 18.08 -9.35
C ILE A 193 5.96 19.58 -9.64
N SER A 194 5.13 20.06 -10.56
CA SER A 194 5.06 21.47 -10.88
C SER A 194 4.41 22.29 -9.76
N ALA A 195 4.80 23.53 -9.59
CA ALA A 195 4.33 24.40 -8.52
C ALA A 195 2.82 24.62 -8.57
N ASP A 196 2.26 24.75 -9.78
CA ASP A 196 0.85 24.96 -10.04
C ASP A 196 -0.04 23.73 -9.85
N ALA A 197 0.57 22.57 -9.58
CA ALA A 197 -0.16 21.33 -9.28
C ALA A 197 -0.74 21.29 -7.86
N PHE A 198 -0.28 22.14 -6.95
CA PHE A 198 -0.82 22.21 -5.60
C PHE A 198 -1.95 23.23 -5.50
N TYR A 199 -3.15 22.74 -5.17
CA TYR A 199 -4.36 23.56 -5.06
C TYR A 199 -4.76 23.89 -3.62
N ALA A 200 -4.11 23.27 -2.64
CA ALA A 200 -4.41 23.43 -1.24
C ALA A 200 -3.13 23.63 -0.43
N PRO A 201 -3.19 24.39 0.69
CA PRO A 201 -2.09 24.46 1.63
C PRO A 201 -1.85 23.10 2.29
N VAL A 202 -0.62 22.88 2.77
CA VAL A 202 -0.27 21.70 3.54
C VAL A 202 0.18 22.09 4.94
N VAL A 203 0.03 21.17 5.90
CA VAL A 203 0.46 21.36 7.27
C VAL A 203 1.59 20.41 7.60
N VAL A 204 2.71 20.96 8.06
CA VAL A 204 3.89 20.22 8.48
C VAL A 204 4.19 20.48 9.95
N LYS A 205 4.98 19.63 10.58
CA LYS A 205 5.44 19.83 11.97
C LYS A 205 6.94 20.14 11.94
N ARG A 206 7.30 21.34 12.41
CA ARG A 206 8.69 21.80 12.53
C ARG A 206 8.94 22.27 13.97
N ASP A 207 9.99 21.81 14.58
CA ASP A 207 10.36 22.17 15.97
C ASP A 207 9.20 22.05 16.99
N GLY A 208 8.39 21.00 16.79
CA GLY A 208 7.21 20.74 17.64
C GLY A 208 5.97 21.55 17.31
N GLN A 209 6.04 22.52 16.41
CA GLN A 209 4.93 23.40 16.02
C GLN A 209 4.33 22.99 14.68
N MET A 210 3.02 23.23 14.54
CA MET A 210 2.33 23.04 13.27
C MET A 210 2.48 24.29 12.41
N VAL A 211 3.05 24.12 11.21
CA VAL A 211 3.29 25.19 10.24
C VAL A 211 2.43 24.93 9.01
N THR A 212 1.61 25.90 8.63
CA THR A 212 0.85 25.86 7.38
C THR A 212 1.65 26.49 6.26
N ILE A 213 1.89 25.74 5.20
CA ILE A 213 2.57 26.19 3.98
C ILE A 213 1.49 26.51 2.95
N PRO A 214 1.37 27.78 2.49
CA PRO A 214 0.41 28.18 1.47
C PRO A 214 0.63 27.43 0.16
N ALA A 215 -0.43 27.23 -0.65
CA ALA A 215 -0.39 26.45 -1.87
C ALA A 215 0.70 26.93 -2.86
N ASP A 216 0.90 28.23 -2.98
CA ASP A 216 1.90 28.85 -3.86
C ASP A 216 3.36 28.63 -3.41
N GLN A 217 3.58 28.20 -2.16
CA GLN A 217 4.91 27.91 -1.60
C GLN A 217 5.16 26.41 -1.43
N VAL A 218 4.13 25.57 -1.63
CA VAL A 218 4.25 24.13 -1.36
C VAL A 218 5.36 23.50 -2.20
N ALA A 219 5.48 23.82 -3.47
CA ALA A 219 6.48 23.21 -4.35
C ALA A 219 7.94 23.51 -3.94
N GLU A 220 8.19 24.65 -3.29
CA GLU A 220 9.52 25.02 -2.77
C GLU A 220 9.86 24.25 -1.49
N GLU A 221 8.90 24.10 -0.59
CA GLU A 221 9.07 23.59 0.76
C GLU A 221 8.86 22.07 0.87
N ILE A 222 8.04 21.50 -0.02
CA ILE A 222 7.61 20.10 0.00
C ILE A 222 8.27 19.33 -1.15
N GLY A 223 8.85 18.19 -0.79
CA GLY A 223 9.37 17.22 -1.73
C GLY A 223 8.31 16.17 -2.09
N VAL A 224 8.51 15.54 -3.24
CA VAL A 224 7.69 14.41 -3.69
C VAL A 224 8.57 13.21 -3.97
N LYS A 225 8.06 12.02 -3.69
CA LYS A 225 8.69 10.75 -4.05
C LYS A 225 7.61 9.71 -4.33
N LEU A 226 8.00 8.63 -4.98
CA LEU A 226 7.17 7.46 -5.14
C LEU A 226 7.67 6.34 -4.25
N GLU A 227 6.77 5.76 -3.47
CA GLU A 227 7.05 4.60 -2.64
C GLU A 227 6.29 3.38 -3.17
N SER A 228 6.95 2.24 -3.23
CA SER A 228 6.30 0.97 -3.53
C SER A 228 5.41 0.58 -2.37
N THR A 229 4.23 0.06 -2.68
CA THR A 229 3.39 -0.55 -1.66
C THR A 229 4.05 -1.82 -1.13
N ILE A 230 3.89 -2.10 0.16
CA ILE A 230 4.30 -3.37 0.74
C ILE A 230 3.38 -4.50 0.25
N GLY A 231 3.88 -5.73 0.21
CA GLY A 231 3.01 -6.90 0.00
C GLY A 231 2.01 -7.04 1.14
N ILE A 232 0.82 -7.51 0.82
CA ILE A 232 -0.23 -7.76 1.81
C ILE A 232 -0.26 -9.21 2.29
N TYR A 233 0.53 -10.09 1.67
CA TYR A 233 0.68 -11.48 2.10
C TYR A 233 1.45 -11.54 3.43
N GLY A 234 0.98 -12.38 4.34
CA GLY A 234 1.59 -12.55 5.66
C GLY A 234 1.27 -11.44 6.67
N THR A 235 0.45 -10.44 6.33
CA THR A 235 0.08 -9.35 7.26
C THR A 235 -0.65 -9.86 8.49
N GLY A 236 -1.49 -10.89 8.37
CA GLY A 236 -2.15 -11.51 9.51
C GLY A 236 -1.18 -12.14 10.52
N LEU A 237 -0.02 -12.61 10.07
CA LEU A 237 1.04 -13.11 10.96
C LEU A 237 1.73 -11.97 11.72
N THR A 238 1.96 -10.84 11.05
CA THR A 238 2.56 -9.65 11.67
C THR A 238 1.62 -9.03 12.69
N ASP A 239 0.32 -9.06 12.43
CA ASP A 239 -0.69 -8.53 13.35
C ASP A 239 -0.86 -9.39 14.62
N ALA A 240 -0.41 -10.64 14.58
CA ALA A 240 -0.47 -11.57 15.71
C ALA A 240 0.72 -11.45 16.69
N ILE A 241 1.77 -10.68 16.34
CA ILE A 241 2.97 -10.44 17.17
C ILE A 241 2.78 -9.17 18.00
#